data_1816ed4373d60f2173d47a3271e1b649
#
_entry.id   1816ed4373d60f2173d47a3271e1b649
#
_cell.length_a   1.000
_cell.length_b   1.000
_cell.length_c   1.000
_cell.angle_alpha   90.00
_cell.angle_beta   90.00
_cell.angle_gamma   90.00
#
_symmetry.space_group_name_H-M   'P 1'
#
loop_
_entity.id
_entity.type
_entity.pdbx_description
1 polymer ?
#
loop_
_entity_poly.entity_id
_entity_poly.type
_entity_poly.pdbx_seq_one_letter_code
_entity_poly.pdbx_strand_id
1 'polypeptide(L)'
;MNREEKRIHRLWLLILAMILAMITVQCSPKTQAQPTQQPVSNPVNTATSQVAPNENPTETAQANTAKSIFVHTSPDSFPDLDPTRSYSAESYVLANCYETLTFYNPPGSTELLSGKLATSWEANADATEWTFHLRQGVKFQDGEPFNAAAVKYSIMTTKEGGVGAAYMWAPVKDIQTPDDYTVKFILSYSAPLDLIASADYAAWIFSPKLFTDHPKDWVNEGHCLGTGPYTIESYERGSRLIMTRFNDYWGGWKVGQFEKIVFEITEDAVVRQQEIETGQADFTFRVPSDNLPELESNPNVTVYRGPSFNIALAMFNTQKAPLNNKLIREAVAYTFPMDQFLENVMAGRAKQSYGPIPAGVWGHSETIPQFHYDLDKAKQLLAQAGYPNGGFKLLYIIVTGDLDGQNLGELWKAELAKVGIDLEIQPLNWDGNWNMCKSRPTNAQDIYLMHWWPDYVSPISFLYGMFHSENPPMFNCSYWYNTDFDKLIDDANSLSGFDRQKATDMFVEAQKMLFDNAVAYPLYDEQSIHVMASDIKGFVDNPAYANVVFVYDLTR
;
A
#
# COMPACT_ATOMS: atom_id res chain seq x y z
N MET A 1 48.67 -15.56 -21.44
CA MET A 1 47.62 -14.53 -21.64
C MET A 1 47.17 -14.58 -23.09
N ASN A 2 45.95 -15.03 -23.31
CA ASN A 2 45.37 -15.27 -24.63
C ASN A 2 45.00 -13.93 -25.32
N ARG A 3 44.85 -13.94 -26.64
CA ARG A 3 44.53 -12.71 -27.41
C ARG A 3 43.29 -11.95 -26.92
N GLU A 4 42.31 -12.63 -26.35
CA GLU A 4 41.10 -12.04 -25.76
C GLU A 4 41.39 -11.30 -24.44
N GLU A 5 42.22 -11.85 -23.56
CA GLU A 5 42.62 -11.18 -22.31
C GLU A 5 43.35 -9.85 -22.54
N LYS A 6 44.17 -9.77 -23.59
CA LYS A 6 44.82 -8.52 -24.00
C LYS A 6 43.87 -7.48 -24.55
N ARG A 7 42.75 -7.91 -25.15
CA ARG A 7 41.71 -7.03 -25.68
C ARG A 7 40.85 -6.44 -24.55
N ILE A 8 40.51 -7.24 -23.57
CA ILE A 8 39.75 -6.83 -22.37
C ILE A 8 40.59 -5.86 -21.53
N HIS A 9 41.88 -6.14 -21.32
CA HIS A 9 42.78 -5.22 -20.57
C HIS A 9 42.98 -3.87 -21.23
N ARG A 10 42.99 -3.80 -22.58
CA ARG A 10 43.06 -2.53 -23.32
C ARG A 10 41.75 -1.75 -23.24
N LEU A 11 40.60 -2.45 -23.20
CA LEU A 11 39.29 -1.81 -23.03
C LEU A 11 39.14 -1.18 -21.62
N TRP A 12 39.61 -1.87 -20.57
CA TRP A 12 39.61 -1.37 -19.20
C TRP A 12 40.53 -0.16 -19.01
N LEU A 13 41.68 -0.15 -19.67
CA LEU A 13 42.62 1.01 -19.62
C LEU A 13 42.07 2.25 -20.36
N LEU A 14 41.26 2.06 -21.43
CA LEU A 14 40.57 3.15 -22.13
C LEU A 14 39.40 3.72 -21.31
N ILE A 15 38.66 2.89 -20.60
CA ILE A 15 37.59 3.32 -19.70
C ILE A 15 38.14 4.07 -18.48
N LEU A 16 39.23 3.62 -17.91
CA LEU A 16 39.91 4.30 -16.79
C LEU A 16 40.46 5.67 -17.19
N ALA A 17 40.97 5.80 -18.43
CA ALA A 17 41.47 7.08 -18.97
C ALA A 17 40.34 8.09 -19.25
N MET A 18 39.13 7.63 -19.64
CA MET A 18 37.96 8.49 -19.79
C MET A 18 37.40 8.99 -18.46
N ILE A 19 37.45 8.19 -17.40
CA ILE A 19 36.97 8.58 -16.08
C ILE A 19 37.93 9.61 -15.44
N LEU A 20 39.22 9.54 -15.69
CA LEU A 20 40.21 10.51 -15.17
C LEU A 20 40.15 11.88 -15.89
N ALA A 21 39.61 11.95 -17.11
CA ALA A 21 39.52 13.21 -17.87
C ALA A 21 38.29 14.07 -17.50
N MET A 22 37.35 13.56 -16.65
CA MET A 22 36.15 14.29 -16.22
C MET A 22 36.30 15.02 -14.86
N ILE A 23 37.44 14.97 -14.21
CA ILE A 23 37.62 15.51 -12.84
C ILE A 23 38.36 16.88 -12.83
N THR A 24 38.65 17.49 -13.96
CA THR A 24 39.28 18.82 -14.00
C THR A 24 38.42 19.87 -14.71
N VAL A 25 37.31 20.27 -14.06
CA VAL A 25 36.68 21.58 -14.33
C VAL A 25 36.57 22.31 -12.99
N GLN A 26 37.52 23.23 -12.77
CA GLN A 26 37.56 24.12 -11.63
C GLN A 26 36.42 25.14 -11.69
N CYS A 27 35.66 25.23 -10.59
CA CYS A 27 34.76 26.35 -10.30
C CYS A 27 35.58 27.55 -9.81
N SER A 28 35.51 28.66 -10.54
CA SER A 28 35.86 29.99 -10.00
C SER A 28 34.57 30.74 -9.63
N PRO A 29 34.51 31.42 -8.47
CA PRO A 29 33.33 32.14 -8.07
C PRO A 29 33.24 33.50 -8.78
N LYS A 30 32.13 33.75 -9.48
CA LYS A 30 31.77 35.10 -9.96
C LYS A 30 30.94 35.81 -8.90
N THR A 31 31.53 36.86 -8.35
CA THR A 31 30.87 37.88 -7.53
C THR A 31 29.80 38.61 -8.38
N GLN A 32 28.54 38.52 -8.02
CA GLN A 32 27.48 39.37 -8.57
C GLN A 32 27.25 40.56 -7.63
N ALA A 33 27.35 41.75 -8.22
CA ALA A 33 27.04 43.03 -7.56
C ALA A 33 25.52 43.23 -7.48
N GLN A 34 25.09 43.74 -6.34
CA GLN A 34 23.70 44.23 -6.09
C GLN A 34 23.42 45.49 -6.90
N PRO A 35 22.23 45.65 -7.47
CA PRO A 35 21.78 46.95 -7.97
C PRO A 35 21.08 47.76 -6.85
N THR A 36 21.58 48.95 -6.65
CA THR A 36 21.07 50.02 -5.79
C THR A 36 19.70 50.48 -6.28
N GLN A 37 18.74 50.56 -5.38
CA GLN A 37 17.46 51.22 -5.62
C GLN A 37 17.63 52.77 -5.53
N GLN A 38 17.13 53.49 -6.52
CA GLN A 38 16.84 54.91 -6.41
C GLN A 38 15.29 55.13 -6.44
N PRO A 39 14.77 56.10 -5.69
CA PRO A 39 13.33 56.35 -5.56
C PRO A 39 12.82 57.21 -6.70
N VAL A 40 11.68 56.82 -7.27
CA VAL A 40 10.93 57.65 -8.24
C VAL A 40 9.68 58.18 -7.57
N SER A 41 9.59 59.50 -7.57
CA SER A 41 8.51 60.34 -7.04
C SER A 41 7.23 60.27 -7.90
N ASN A 42 6.09 60.24 -7.22
CA ASN A 42 4.75 60.42 -7.80
C ASN A 42 4.49 61.87 -8.26
N PRO A 43 3.62 62.08 -9.24
CA PRO A 43 2.72 63.23 -9.21
C PRO A 43 1.26 62.82 -8.99
N VAL A 44 0.67 63.46 -8.03
CA VAL A 44 -0.76 63.53 -7.75
C VAL A 44 -1.48 64.24 -8.88
N ASN A 45 -2.56 63.64 -9.38
CA ASN A 45 -3.56 64.36 -10.16
C ASN A 45 -4.95 64.14 -9.56
N THR A 46 -5.45 65.18 -8.99
CA THR A 46 -6.80 65.36 -8.46
C THR A 46 -7.75 65.62 -9.62
N ALA A 47 -8.78 64.82 -9.81
CA ALA A 47 -9.96 65.21 -10.59
C ALA A 47 -11.20 64.77 -9.85
N THR A 48 -11.90 65.81 -9.38
CA THR A 48 -13.25 65.81 -8.79
C THR A 48 -14.27 65.48 -9.87
N SER A 49 -15.17 64.54 -9.65
CA SER A 49 -16.42 64.44 -10.40
C SER A 49 -17.56 63.89 -9.54
N GLN A 50 -18.65 64.59 -9.66
CA GLN A 50 -19.88 64.62 -8.94
C GLN A 50 -20.65 63.33 -8.77
N VAL A 51 -21.33 63.25 -7.64
CA VAL A 51 -22.33 62.27 -7.21
C VAL A 51 -23.63 62.47 -7.96
N ALA A 52 -24.21 61.39 -8.48
CA ALA A 52 -25.63 61.32 -8.83
C ALA A 52 -26.23 60.04 -8.15
N PRO A 53 -27.52 60.02 -7.78
CA PRO A 53 -27.99 59.16 -6.69
C PRO A 53 -28.47 57.77 -7.12
N ASN A 54 -28.15 56.81 -6.26
CA ASN A 54 -28.83 55.59 -5.84
C ASN A 54 -29.95 55.02 -6.72
N GLU A 55 -29.65 53.91 -7.36
CA GLU A 55 -30.62 52.82 -7.51
C GLU A 55 -30.06 51.59 -6.80
N ASN A 56 -30.86 51.06 -5.85
CA ASN A 56 -30.58 49.83 -5.13
C ASN A 56 -30.44 48.67 -6.11
N PRO A 57 -29.29 47.95 -6.18
CA PRO A 57 -29.30 46.64 -6.76
C PRO A 57 -29.79 45.66 -5.69
N THR A 58 -30.90 45.03 -5.99
CA THR A 58 -31.34 43.79 -5.36
C THR A 58 -30.11 42.87 -5.14
N GLU A 59 -29.86 42.55 -3.88
CA GLU A 59 -28.92 41.51 -3.49
C GLU A 59 -29.33 40.20 -4.20
N THR A 60 -28.75 39.98 -5.36
CA THR A 60 -28.70 38.62 -5.95
C THR A 60 -27.81 37.85 -5.00
N ALA A 61 -28.40 36.94 -4.22
CA ALA A 61 -27.68 35.97 -3.47
C ALA A 61 -26.63 35.32 -4.43
N GLN A 62 -25.35 35.62 -4.18
CA GLN A 62 -24.27 34.82 -4.76
C GLN A 62 -24.55 33.38 -4.31
N ALA A 63 -25.04 32.57 -5.23
CA ALA A 63 -25.00 31.13 -5.08
C ALA A 63 -23.53 30.79 -4.76
N ASN A 64 -23.30 30.32 -3.55
CA ASN A 64 -22.04 29.74 -3.15
C ASN A 64 -21.83 28.61 -4.16
N THR A 65 -21.05 28.84 -5.21
CA THR A 65 -20.65 27.81 -6.15
C THR A 65 -19.73 26.89 -5.34
N ALA A 66 -20.29 25.82 -4.82
CA ALA A 66 -19.53 24.79 -4.14
C ALA A 66 -18.32 24.43 -5.01
N LYS A 67 -17.14 24.33 -4.39
CA LYS A 67 -15.88 23.99 -5.07
C LYS A 67 -16.08 22.63 -5.75
N SER A 68 -16.12 22.58 -7.06
CA SER A 68 -16.41 21.38 -7.86
C SER A 68 -15.19 20.50 -8.07
N ILE A 69 -14.04 20.88 -7.49
CA ILE A 69 -12.76 20.20 -7.59
C ILE A 69 -12.40 19.60 -6.25
N PHE A 70 -12.03 18.32 -6.23
CA PHE A 70 -11.45 17.61 -5.09
C PHE A 70 -9.93 17.59 -5.24
N VAL A 71 -9.19 18.09 -4.27
CA VAL A 71 -7.73 18.12 -4.27
C VAL A 71 -7.19 17.12 -3.26
N HIS A 72 -6.53 16.08 -3.77
CA HIS A 72 -5.84 15.06 -2.98
C HIS A 72 -4.33 15.34 -3.03
N THR A 73 -3.72 15.72 -1.91
CA THR A 73 -2.27 15.89 -1.82
C THR A 73 -1.61 14.66 -1.18
N SER A 74 -0.54 14.17 -1.79
CA SER A 74 0.12 12.91 -1.45
C SER A 74 1.64 13.02 -1.56
N PRO A 75 2.43 12.30 -0.74
CA PRO A 75 3.88 12.20 -0.94
C PRO A 75 4.26 11.28 -2.11
N ASP A 76 3.32 10.46 -2.58
CA ASP A 76 3.60 9.37 -3.50
C ASP A 76 3.44 9.82 -4.96
N SER A 77 4.33 9.37 -5.83
CA SER A 77 4.25 9.57 -7.28
C SER A 77 3.58 8.35 -7.95
N PHE A 78 3.17 8.52 -9.20
CA PHE A 78 2.48 7.50 -10.00
C PHE A 78 3.33 7.08 -11.21
N PRO A 79 4.42 6.29 -11.02
CA PRO A 79 5.36 5.98 -12.11
C PRO A 79 4.80 5.06 -13.18
N ASP A 80 3.81 4.22 -12.87
CA ASP A 80 3.26 3.21 -13.77
C ASP A 80 1.74 3.09 -13.69
N LEU A 81 1.01 3.78 -14.58
CA LEU A 81 -0.45 3.77 -14.65
C LEU A 81 -1.03 2.56 -15.43
N ASP A 82 -0.23 1.56 -15.77
CA ASP A 82 -0.69 0.35 -16.45
C ASP A 82 -1.50 -0.54 -15.49
N PRO A 83 -2.82 -0.72 -15.73
CA PRO A 83 -3.70 -1.47 -14.82
C PRO A 83 -3.34 -2.97 -14.70
N THR A 84 -2.50 -3.48 -15.60
CA THR A 84 -2.10 -4.90 -15.59
C THR A 84 -0.90 -5.18 -14.68
N ARG A 85 -0.16 -4.14 -14.25
CA ARG A 85 1.12 -4.31 -13.54
C ARG A 85 1.40 -3.29 -12.45
N SER A 86 0.64 -2.20 -12.36
CA SER A 86 0.79 -1.22 -11.28
C SER A 86 0.57 -1.89 -9.93
N TYR A 87 1.43 -1.56 -8.96
CA TYR A 87 1.50 -2.28 -7.68
C TYR A 87 1.87 -1.36 -6.51
N SER A 88 1.42 -0.10 -6.55
CA SER A 88 1.73 0.90 -5.53
C SER A 88 0.66 2.00 -5.49
N ALA A 89 1.08 3.25 -5.25
CA ALA A 89 0.23 4.42 -5.09
C ALA A 89 -0.62 4.78 -6.33
N GLU A 90 -0.34 4.18 -7.48
CA GLU A 90 -1.16 4.34 -8.68
C GLU A 90 -2.61 3.95 -8.45
N SER A 91 -2.89 3.07 -7.48
CA SER A 91 -4.25 2.69 -7.09
C SER A 91 -5.13 3.86 -6.71
N TYR A 92 -4.57 4.97 -6.14
CA TYR A 92 -5.34 6.18 -5.84
C TYR A 92 -6.01 6.78 -7.08
N VAL A 93 -5.33 6.68 -8.23
CA VAL A 93 -5.82 7.13 -9.54
C VAL A 93 -6.66 6.04 -10.20
N LEU A 94 -6.13 4.81 -10.26
CA LEU A 94 -6.73 3.70 -11.01
C LEU A 94 -8.11 3.32 -10.45
N ALA A 95 -8.32 3.34 -9.14
CA ALA A 95 -9.60 3.05 -8.49
C ALA A 95 -10.71 4.06 -8.83
N ASN A 96 -10.36 5.26 -9.32
CA ASN A 96 -11.31 6.24 -9.80
C ASN A 96 -11.57 6.14 -11.32
N CYS A 97 -10.68 5.42 -12.06
CA CYS A 97 -10.80 5.22 -13.51
C CYS A 97 -11.32 3.83 -13.88
N TYR A 98 -10.87 2.80 -13.19
CA TYR A 98 -11.24 1.40 -13.44
C TYR A 98 -12.15 0.87 -12.35
N GLU A 99 -12.84 -0.23 -12.64
CA GLU A 99 -13.65 -0.98 -11.68
C GLU A 99 -13.34 -2.47 -11.77
N THR A 100 -13.61 -3.17 -10.69
CA THR A 100 -13.43 -4.62 -10.53
C THR A 100 -14.78 -5.35 -10.67
N LEU A 101 -14.78 -6.68 -10.71
CA LEU A 101 -16.05 -7.44 -10.75
C LEU A 101 -16.79 -7.37 -9.42
N THR A 102 -16.07 -7.55 -8.31
CA THR A 102 -16.57 -7.48 -6.93
C THR A 102 -15.87 -6.34 -6.19
N PHE A 103 -16.40 -5.94 -5.06
CA PHE A 103 -15.85 -4.88 -4.22
C PHE A 103 -15.78 -5.38 -2.78
N TYR A 104 -14.62 -5.26 -2.15
CA TYR A 104 -14.46 -5.59 -0.74
C TYR A 104 -15.03 -4.47 0.11
N ASN A 105 -16.02 -4.80 0.95
CA ASN A 105 -16.70 -3.79 1.76
C ASN A 105 -15.84 -3.39 2.98
N PRO A 106 -15.95 -2.12 3.43
CA PRO A 106 -15.19 -1.65 4.59
C PRO A 106 -15.53 -2.42 5.86
N PRO A 107 -14.61 -2.46 6.85
CA PRO A 107 -14.84 -3.12 8.13
C PRO A 107 -16.14 -2.67 8.81
N GLY A 108 -16.88 -3.64 9.38
CA GLY A 108 -18.17 -3.39 10.00
C GLY A 108 -19.38 -3.51 9.06
N SER A 109 -19.16 -3.74 7.77
CA SER A 109 -20.22 -4.06 6.81
C SER A 109 -20.84 -5.43 7.11
N THR A 110 -22.13 -5.59 6.82
CA THR A 110 -22.84 -6.86 7.01
C THR A 110 -22.31 -7.96 6.08
N GLU A 111 -22.03 -7.59 4.84
CA GLU A 111 -21.49 -8.49 3.82
C GLU A 111 -20.01 -8.15 3.57
N LEU A 112 -19.20 -9.18 3.39
CA LEU A 112 -17.77 -9.04 3.11
C LEU A 112 -17.53 -8.41 1.74
N LEU A 113 -18.32 -8.80 0.75
CA LEU A 113 -18.22 -8.37 -0.64
C LEU A 113 -19.56 -7.82 -1.14
N SER A 114 -19.48 -6.87 -2.04
CA SER A 114 -20.60 -6.39 -2.85
C SER A 114 -20.28 -6.48 -4.34
N GLY A 115 -21.30 -6.45 -5.19
CA GLY A 115 -21.13 -6.45 -6.64
C GLY A 115 -20.75 -5.07 -7.17
N LYS A 116 -19.74 -5.00 -8.02
CA LYS A 116 -19.36 -3.79 -8.76
C LYS A 116 -19.75 -3.95 -10.24
N LEU A 117 -18.89 -4.50 -11.09
CA LEU A 117 -19.24 -4.84 -12.47
C LEU A 117 -19.98 -6.18 -12.60
N ALA A 118 -19.85 -7.08 -11.63
CA ALA A 118 -20.73 -8.21 -11.47
C ALA A 118 -21.93 -7.83 -10.56
N THR A 119 -23.10 -8.36 -10.85
CA THR A 119 -24.32 -8.18 -10.04
C THR A 119 -24.54 -9.34 -9.08
N SER A 120 -24.00 -10.52 -9.41
CA SER A 120 -23.98 -11.72 -8.59
C SER A 120 -22.90 -12.68 -9.09
N TRP A 121 -22.54 -13.63 -8.24
CA TRP A 121 -21.62 -14.72 -8.58
C TRP A 121 -21.90 -15.95 -7.75
N GLU A 122 -21.54 -17.12 -8.28
CA GLU A 122 -21.60 -18.38 -7.59
C GLU A 122 -20.40 -19.26 -7.95
N ALA A 123 -20.03 -20.15 -7.03
CA ALA A 123 -19.06 -21.20 -7.25
C ALA A 123 -19.73 -22.57 -7.29
N ASN A 124 -19.10 -23.53 -7.99
CA ASN A 124 -19.44 -24.94 -7.81
C ASN A 124 -19.00 -25.44 -6.42
N ALA A 125 -19.34 -26.69 -6.09
CA ALA A 125 -19.18 -27.24 -4.74
C ALA A 125 -17.72 -27.28 -4.21
N ASP A 126 -16.73 -27.23 -5.09
CA ASP A 126 -15.30 -27.25 -4.74
C ASP A 126 -14.56 -25.97 -5.15
N ALA A 127 -15.29 -24.93 -5.53
CA ALA A 127 -14.77 -23.63 -5.97
C ALA A 127 -13.71 -23.72 -7.10
N THR A 128 -13.80 -24.74 -7.95
CA THR A 128 -12.98 -24.87 -9.17
C THR A 128 -13.63 -24.25 -10.41
N GLU A 129 -14.91 -23.91 -10.33
CA GLU A 129 -15.65 -23.18 -11.34
C GLU A 129 -16.42 -22.03 -10.69
N TRP A 130 -16.28 -20.83 -11.23
CA TRP A 130 -16.98 -19.62 -10.79
C TRP A 130 -17.73 -18.99 -11.94
N THR A 131 -18.98 -18.64 -11.72
CA THR A 131 -19.81 -17.91 -12.68
C THR A 131 -20.12 -16.53 -12.15
N PHE A 132 -19.83 -15.48 -12.93
CA PHE A 132 -20.16 -14.09 -12.64
C PHE A 132 -21.21 -13.59 -13.62
N HIS A 133 -22.27 -13.02 -13.10
CA HIS A 133 -23.31 -12.35 -13.89
C HIS A 133 -23.05 -10.85 -13.93
N LEU A 134 -22.85 -10.32 -15.12
CA LEU A 134 -22.36 -8.98 -15.34
C LEU A 134 -23.47 -7.93 -15.36
N ARG A 135 -23.11 -6.71 -14.95
CA ARG A 135 -23.98 -5.54 -15.05
C ARG A 135 -24.16 -5.16 -16.51
N GLN A 136 -25.44 -4.92 -16.90
CA GLN A 136 -25.78 -4.52 -18.26
C GLN A 136 -25.79 -2.99 -18.41
N GLY A 137 -25.57 -2.50 -19.64
CA GLY A 137 -25.65 -1.08 -19.97
C GLY A 137 -24.43 -0.25 -19.53
N VAL A 138 -23.39 -0.88 -19.02
CA VAL A 138 -22.11 -0.23 -18.69
C VAL A 138 -21.31 0.02 -19.96
N LYS A 139 -20.66 1.18 -20.05
CA LYS A 139 -19.73 1.55 -21.14
C LYS A 139 -18.36 1.84 -20.57
N PHE A 140 -17.34 1.55 -21.35
CA PHE A 140 -16.00 2.09 -21.15
C PHE A 140 -15.93 3.56 -21.56
N GLN A 141 -14.89 4.24 -21.11
CA GLN A 141 -14.65 5.67 -21.39
C GLN A 141 -14.41 5.98 -22.87
N ASP A 142 -14.07 4.99 -23.68
CA ASP A 142 -13.98 5.07 -25.15
C ASP A 142 -15.33 4.83 -25.87
N GLY A 143 -16.40 4.59 -25.13
CA GLY A 143 -17.75 4.33 -25.62
C GLY A 143 -18.05 2.86 -25.98
N GLU A 144 -17.06 1.96 -25.92
CA GLU A 144 -17.27 0.52 -26.11
C GLU A 144 -18.16 -0.07 -24.99
N PRO A 145 -19.01 -1.06 -25.32
CA PRO A 145 -19.81 -1.72 -24.30
C PRO A 145 -18.94 -2.63 -23.41
N PHE A 146 -19.19 -2.57 -22.10
CA PHE A 146 -18.66 -3.56 -21.17
C PHE A 146 -19.42 -4.88 -21.34
N ASN A 147 -18.70 -5.99 -21.47
CA ASN A 147 -19.25 -7.33 -21.66
C ASN A 147 -18.28 -8.43 -21.20
N ALA A 148 -18.70 -9.69 -21.30
CA ALA A 148 -17.93 -10.86 -20.90
C ALA A 148 -16.59 -11.00 -21.67
N ALA A 149 -16.55 -10.61 -22.93
CA ALA A 149 -15.32 -10.66 -23.73
C ALA A 149 -14.28 -9.65 -23.22
N ALA A 150 -14.69 -8.47 -22.78
CA ALA A 150 -13.79 -7.47 -22.18
C ALA A 150 -13.24 -7.94 -20.82
N VAL A 151 -14.05 -8.61 -19.99
CA VAL A 151 -13.60 -9.23 -18.75
C VAL A 151 -12.52 -10.28 -19.03
N LYS A 152 -12.80 -11.21 -19.96
CA LYS A 152 -11.83 -12.22 -20.38
C LYS A 152 -10.53 -11.58 -20.88
N TYR A 153 -10.64 -10.57 -21.72
CA TYR A 153 -9.48 -9.86 -22.26
C TYR A 153 -8.63 -9.24 -21.15
N SER A 154 -9.24 -8.48 -20.23
CA SER A 154 -8.54 -7.80 -19.14
C SER A 154 -7.79 -8.80 -18.25
N ILE A 155 -8.49 -9.82 -17.76
CA ILE A 155 -7.90 -10.80 -16.85
C ILE A 155 -6.80 -11.63 -17.53
N MET A 156 -7.02 -12.07 -18.77
CA MET A 156 -6.00 -12.85 -19.48
C MET A 156 -4.78 -12.01 -19.85
N THR A 157 -4.97 -10.74 -20.26
CA THR A 157 -3.85 -9.82 -20.53
C THR A 157 -3.00 -9.61 -19.29
N THR A 158 -3.64 -9.38 -18.13
CA THR A 158 -2.95 -9.23 -16.85
C THR A 158 -2.20 -10.50 -16.46
N LYS A 159 -2.89 -11.65 -16.50
CA LYS A 159 -2.30 -12.96 -16.17
C LYS A 159 -1.10 -13.29 -17.04
N GLU A 160 -1.23 -13.13 -18.36
CA GLU A 160 -0.18 -13.44 -19.36
C GLU A 160 1.00 -12.46 -19.27
N GLY A 161 0.75 -11.22 -18.83
CA GLY A 161 1.79 -10.24 -18.52
C GLY A 161 2.74 -10.70 -17.43
N GLY A 162 2.25 -11.42 -16.43
CA GLY A 162 3.06 -12.10 -15.40
C GLY A 162 3.87 -11.18 -14.50
N VAL A 163 3.47 -9.91 -14.35
CA VAL A 163 4.17 -8.90 -13.54
C VAL A 163 3.22 -8.31 -12.48
N GLY A 164 3.78 -7.65 -11.46
CA GLY A 164 2.99 -7.11 -10.36
C GLY A 164 2.20 -8.21 -9.64
N ALA A 165 0.93 -7.94 -9.36
CA ALA A 165 0.02 -8.87 -8.70
C ALA A 165 -0.65 -9.90 -9.65
N ALA A 166 -0.18 -10.03 -10.89
CA ALA A 166 -0.73 -10.98 -11.89
C ALA A 166 -0.77 -12.44 -11.41
N TYR A 167 0.12 -12.82 -10.47
CA TYR A 167 0.17 -14.15 -9.86
C TYR A 167 -1.16 -14.55 -9.17
N MET A 168 -1.98 -13.59 -8.72
CA MET A 168 -3.29 -13.87 -8.10
C MET A 168 -4.22 -14.63 -9.06
N TRP A 169 -4.03 -14.46 -10.37
CA TRP A 169 -4.78 -15.17 -11.41
C TRP A 169 -4.17 -16.53 -11.79
N ALA A 170 -3.13 -17.00 -11.09
CA ALA A 170 -2.51 -18.32 -11.35
C ALA A 170 -3.51 -19.49 -11.31
N PRO A 171 -4.53 -19.52 -10.41
CA PRO A 171 -5.55 -20.57 -10.42
C PRO A 171 -6.35 -20.65 -11.72
N VAL A 172 -6.54 -19.54 -12.44
CA VAL A 172 -7.40 -19.47 -13.63
C VAL A 172 -6.76 -20.23 -14.78
N LYS A 173 -7.42 -21.32 -15.21
CA LYS A 173 -7.01 -22.16 -16.34
C LYS A 173 -7.65 -21.70 -17.65
N ASP A 174 -8.94 -21.33 -17.61
CA ASP A 174 -9.72 -20.86 -18.76
C ASP A 174 -10.78 -19.89 -18.32
N ILE A 175 -11.21 -19.01 -19.21
CA ILE A 175 -12.33 -18.09 -19.04
C ILE A 175 -13.29 -18.28 -20.22
N GLN A 176 -14.50 -18.73 -19.94
CA GLN A 176 -15.56 -18.94 -20.92
C GLN A 176 -16.55 -17.77 -20.88
N THR A 177 -17.06 -17.38 -22.02
CA THR A 177 -18.04 -16.31 -22.20
C THR A 177 -19.28 -16.88 -22.91
N PRO A 178 -20.17 -17.59 -22.17
CA PRO A 178 -21.33 -18.25 -22.78
C PRO A 178 -22.28 -17.30 -23.49
N ASP A 179 -22.37 -16.08 -22.97
CA ASP A 179 -23.09 -14.94 -23.57
C ASP A 179 -22.39 -13.62 -23.19
N ASP A 180 -22.94 -12.49 -23.61
CA ASP A 180 -22.34 -11.16 -23.41
C ASP A 180 -22.25 -10.73 -21.93
N TYR A 181 -23.04 -11.33 -21.03
CA TYR A 181 -23.16 -10.91 -19.65
C TYR A 181 -22.93 -12.04 -18.63
N THR A 182 -22.38 -13.16 -19.09
CA THR A 182 -22.00 -14.28 -18.22
C THR A 182 -20.53 -14.65 -18.46
N VAL A 183 -19.74 -14.65 -17.38
CA VAL A 183 -18.34 -15.07 -17.42
C VAL A 183 -18.16 -16.27 -16.52
N LYS A 184 -17.63 -17.36 -17.05
CA LYS A 184 -17.34 -18.58 -16.30
C LYS A 184 -15.83 -18.81 -16.25
N PHE A 185 -15.27 -18.77 -15.05
CA PHE A 185 -13.87 -19.09 -14.79
C PHE A 185 -13.72 -20.57 -14.45
N ILE A 186 -12.77 -21.22 -15.10
CA ILE A 186 -12.37 -22.60 -14.83
C ILE A 186 -11.00 -22.55 -14.18
N LEU A 187 -10.87 -23.07 -12.98
CA LEU A 187 -9.64 -23.05 -12.20
C LEU A 187 -8.90 -24.39 -12.26
N SER A 188 -7.59 -24.35 -12.11
CA SER A 188 -6.72 -25.53 -11.99
C SER A 188 -6.78 -26.16 -10.60
N TYR A 189 -7.12 -25.36 -9.60
CA TYR A 189 -7.31 -25.71 -8.20
C TYR A 189 -8.26 -24.70 -7.56
N SER A 190 -8.88 -25.06 -6.44
CA SER A 190 -9.81 -24.21 -5.71
C SER A 190 -9.15 -22.91 -5.23
N ALA A 191 -9.82 -21.79 -5.41
CA ALA A 191 -9.39 -20.48 -4.92
C ALA A 191 -10.59 -19.55 -4.67
N PRO A 192 -10.48 -18.57 -3.75
CA PRO A 192 -11.53 -17.59 -3.47
C PRO A 192 -11.57 -16.49 -4.55
N LEU A 193 -12.07 -16.85 -5.73
CA LEU A 193 -12.03 -15.95 -6.89
C LEU A 193 -12.86 -14.69 -6.69
N ASP A 194 -13.87 -14.75 -5.84
CA ASP A 194 -14.68 -13.60 -5.44
C ASP A 194 -13.86 -12.53 -4.70
N LEU A 195 -12.91 -12.94 -3.85
CA LEU A 195 -11.98 -12.05 -3.18
C LEU A 195 -10.89 -11.54 -4.13
N ILE A 196 -10.32 -12.41 -4.96
CA ILE A 196 -9.31 -12.03 -5.96
C ILE A 196 -9.89 -10.99 -6.93
N ALA A 197 -11.15 -11.15 -7.33
CA ALA A 197 -11.84 -10.25 -8.24
C ALA A 197 -12.21 -8.88 -7.63
N SER A 198 -11.93 -8.65 -6.34
CA SER A 198 -12.08 -7.35 -5.67
C SER A 198 -10.76 -6.62 -5.42
N ALA A 199 -9.63 -7.22 -5.82
CA ALA A 199 -8.31 -6.70 -5.49
C ALA A 199 -8.04 -5.32 -6.09
N ASP A 200 -7.31 -4.50 -5.33
CA ASP A 200 -6.84 -3.16 -5.73
C ASP A 200 -5.71 -3.22 -6.77
N TYR A 201 -5.15 -4.40 -6.98
CA TYR A 201 -4.08 -4.66 -7.94
C TYR A 201 -4.49 -5.76 -8.90
N ALA A 202 -4.14 -5.59 -10.18
CA ALA A 202 -4.29 -6.62 -11.22
C ALA A 202 -5.72 -7.17 -11.46
N ALA A 203 -6.79 -6.65 -10.78
CA ALA A 203 -8.17 -7.06 -10.99
C ALA A 203 -9.03 -6.03 -11.75
N TRP A 204 -8.40 -4.99 -12.27
CA TRP A 204 -9.06 -3.93 -13.04
C TRP A 204 -9.58 -4.44 -14.37
N ILE A 205 -10.80 -4.03 -14.71
CA ILE A 205 -11.41 -4.31 -16.00
C ILE A 205 -11.26 -3.07 -16.90
N PHE A 206 -10.72 -3.26 -18.09
CA PHE A 206 -10.42 -2.21 -19.04
C PHE A 206 -10.91 -2.55 -20.46
N SER A 207 -11.11 -1.51 -21.28
CA SER A 207 -11.45 -1.70 -22.69
C SER A 207 -10.33 -2.45 -23.41
N PRO A 208 -10.65 -3.46 -24.24
CA PRO A 208 -9.65 -4.11 -25.09
C PRO A 208 -8.84 -3.12 -25.94
N LYS A 209 -9.44 -1.98 -26.34
CA LYS A 209 -8.77 -0.94 -27.15
C LYS A 209 -7.59 -0.30 -26.43
N LEU A 210 -7.52 -0.41 -25.08
CA LEU A 210 -6.40 0.12 -24.30
C LEU A 210 -5.05 -0.36 -24.84
N PHE A 211 -4.96 -1.62 -25.28
CA PHE A 211 -3.72 -2.22 -25.75
C PHE A 211 -3.80 -2.73 -27.21
N THR A 212 -4.98 -2.76 -27.85
CA THR A 212 -5.08 -3.09 -29.29
C THR A 212 -4.89 -1.88 -30.17
N ASP A 213 -5.34 -0.70 -29.73
CA ASP A 213 -5.35 0.50 -30.54
C ASP A 213 -4.23 1.49 -30.16
N HIS A 214 -3.59 1.27 -29.00
CA HIS A 214 -2.57 2.16 -28.46
C HIS A 214 -1.27 1.42 -28.11
N PRO A 215 -0.10 2.12 -28.17
CA PRO A 215 1.16 1.59 -27.66
C PRO A 215 1.07 1.29 -26.16
N LYS A 216 1.85 0.31 -25.66
CA LYS A 216 1.83 -0.06 -24.22
C LYS A 216 2.14 1.12 -23.29
N ASP A 217 3.02 2.04 -23.70
CA ASP A 217 3.41 3.18 -22.87
C ASP A 217 2.37 4.32 -22.88
N TRP A 218 1.34 4.24 -23.71
CA TRP A 218 0.29 5.26 -23.80
C TRP A 218 -0.42 5.52 -22.48
N VAL A 219 -0.68 4.48 -21.70
CA VAL A 219 -1.27 4.60 -20.35
C VAL A 219 -0.39 5.46 -19.43
N ASN A 220 0.93 5.33 -19.56
CA ASN A 220 1.92 6.06 -18.77
C ASN A 220 2.13 7.52 -19.22
N GLU A 221 1.52 7.91 -20.32
CA GLU A 221 1.39 9.30 -20.75
C GLU A 221 0.19 10.02 -20.09
N GLY A 222 -0.57 9.30 -19.25
CA GLY A 222 -1.73 9.83 -18.56
C GLY A 222 -3.05 9.52 -19.25
N HIS A 223 -3.26 8.26 -19.60
CA HIS A 223 -4.50 7.81 -20.23
C HIS A 223 -5.06 6.58 -19.53
N CYS A 224 -6.38 6.46 -19.55
CA CYS A 224 -7.08 5.27 -19.09
C CYS A 224 -8.35 5.04 -19.89
N LEU A 225 -8.77 3.77 -20.01
CA LEU A 225 -10.01 3.35 -20.68
C LEU A 225 -10.75 2.34 -19.78
N GLY A 226 -11.18 2.81 -18.61
CA GLY A 226 -11.96 2.04 -17.64
C GLY A 226 -13.47 2.24 -17.78
N THR A 227 -14.20 1.68 -16.81
CA THR A 227 -15.64 1.86 -16.64
C THR A 227 -15.96 2.83 -15.50
N GLY A 228 -14.93 3.30 -14.78
CA GLY A 228 -15.07 4.11 -13.58
C GLY A 228 -15.56 5.54 -13.84
N PRO A 229 -15.86 6.27 -12.74
CA PRO A 229 -16.54 7.56 -12.81
C PRO A 229 -15.67 8.70 -13.35
N TYR A 230 -14.36 8.57 -13.31
CA TYR A 230 -13.44 9.62 -13.76
C TYR A 230 -12.45 9.08 -14.81
N THR A 231 -12.06 9.95 -15.75
CA THR A 231 -11.03 9.69 -16.75
C THR A 231 -9.89 10.68 -16.57
N ILE A 232 -8.67 10.31 -16.94
CA ILE A 232 -7.50 11.20 -16.84
C ILE A 232 -7.61 12.29 -17.92
N GLU A 233 -7.53 13.54 -17.48
CA GLU A 233 -7.53 14.74 -18.33
C GLU A 233 -6.10 15.17 -18.68
N SER A 234 -5.19 15.11 -17.69
CA SER A 234 -3.78 15.44 -17.89
C SER A 234 -2.90 14.82 -16.81
N TYR A 235 -1.65 14.55 -17.16
CA TYR A 235 -0.65 14.03 -16.25
C TYR A 235 0.71 14.71 -16.47
N GLU A 236 1.17 15.40 -15.42
CA GLU A 236 2.50 15.98 -15.32
C GLU A 236 3.31 15.14 -14.32
N ARG A 237 4.19 14.27 -14.85
CA ARG A 237 4.93 13.29 -14.04
C ARG A 237 5.68 13.94 -12.89
N GLY A 238 5.53 13.38 -11.67
CA GLY A 238 6.20 13.86 -10.47
C GLY A 238 5.66 15.18 -9.92
N SER A 239 4.56 15.70 -10.46
CA SER A 239 3.94 16.95 -10.02
C SER A 239 2.45 16.78 -9.79
N ARG A 240 1.67 16.51 -10.84
CA ARG A 240 0.22 16.55 -10.75
C ARG A 240 -0.47 15.66 -11.78
N LEU A 241 -1.59 15.05 -11.37
CA LEU A 241 -2.51 14.35 -12.26
C LEU A 241 -3.93 14.91 -12.06
N ILE A 242 -4.62 15.20 -13.16
CA ILE A 242 -5.99 15.72 -13.15
C ILE A 242 -6.92 14.71 -13.80
N MET A 243 -8.02 14.39 -13.12
CA MET A 243 -9.12 13.61 -13.68
C MET A 243 -10.37 14.47 -13.81
N THR A 244 -11.21 14.14 -14.77
CA THR A 244 -12.52 14.76 -15.01
C THR A 244 -13.61 13.71 -15.05
N ARG A 245 -14.86 14.10 -14.78
CA ARG A 245 -16.03 13.21 -14.83
C ARG A 245 -16.15 12.50 -16.17
N PHE A 246 -16.45 11.21 -16.12
CA PHE A 246 -17.00 10.49 -17.24
C PHE A 246 -18.52 10.67 -17.25
N ASN A 247 -19.04 11.51 -18.13
CA ASN A 247 -20.45 11.91 -18.14
C ASN A 247 -21.42 10.72 -18.33
N ASP A 248 -21.02 9.71 -19.10
CA ASP A 248 -21.79 8.48 -19.39
C ASP A 248 -21.59 7.39 -18.32
N TYR A 249 -21.04 7.74 -17.13
CA TYR A 249 -20.84 6.78 -16.06
C TYR A 249 -22.14 6.10 -15.67
N TRP A 250 -22.13 4.79 -15.61
CA TRP A 250 -23.34 3.96 -15.38
C TRP A 250 -24.02 4.21 -14.04
N GLY A 251 -23.29 4.68 -13.01
CA GLY A 251 -23.85 5.04 -11.71
C GLY A 251 -24.59 6.38 -11.72
N GLY A 252 -24.51 7.15 -12.81
CA GLY A 252 -25.08 8.51 -12.92
C GLY A 252 -24.39 9.52 -12.01
N TRP A 253 -24.87 10.76 -12.02
CA TRP A 253 -24.29 11.84 -11.23
C TRP A 253 -25.34 12.54 -10.37
N LYS A 254 -24.94 12.94 -9.16
CA LYS A 254 -25.80 13.66 -8.18
C LYS A 254 -25.27 15.07 -7.98
N VAL A 255 -26.15 15.96 -7.53
CA VAL A 255 -25.76 17.32 -7.12
C VAL A 255 -24.77 17.26 -5.95
N GLY A 256 -23.75 18.09 -5.98
CA GLY A 256 -22.72 18.16 -4.94
C GLY A 256 -21.53 17.22 -5.15
N GLN A 257 -21.60 16.26 -6.08
CA GLN A 257 -20.44 15.44 -6.43
C GLN A 257 -19.39 16.26 -7.22
N PHE A 258 -18.12 15.90 -7.09
CA PHE A 258 -17.01 16.63 -7.70
C PHE A 258 -16.92 16.41 -9.21
N GLU A 259 -16.61 17.47 -9.95
CA GLU A 259 -16.43 17.43 -11.40
C GLU A 259 -15.01 17.02 -11.79
N LYS A 260 -14.03 17.35 -10.94
CA LYS A 260 -12.61 17.04 -11.17
C LYS A 260 -11.97 16.53 -9.89
N ILE A 261 -10.94 15.69 -10.09
CA ILE A 261 -9.99 15.30 -9.06
C ILE A 261 -8.63 15.84 -9.47
N VAL A 262 -7.92 16.44 -8.53
CA VAL A 262 -6.52 16.84 -8.70
C VAL A 262 -5.70 16.08 -7.68
N PHE A 263 -4.81 15.21 -8.15
CA PHE A 263 -3.78 14.59 -7.34
C PHE A 263 -2.53 15.46 -7.42
N GLU A 264 -2.13 16.06 -6.32
CA GLU A 264 -0.90 16.84 -6.22
C GLU A 264 0.16 16.07 -5.44
N ILE A 265 1.40 16.03 -5.97
CA ILE A 265 2.51 15.34 -5.33
C ILE A 265 3.25 16.37 -4.48
N THR A 266 3.10 16.28 -3.17
CA THR A 266 3.74 17.13 -2.18
C THR A 266 4.49 16.24 -1.20
N GLU A 267 5.81 16.09 -1.37
CA GLU A 267 6.64 15.17 -0.57
C GLU A 267 6.77 15.58 0.89
N ASP A 268 6.83 16.89 1.17
CA ASP A 268 7.00 17.41 2.53
C ASP A 268 5.71 17.33 3.35
N ALA A 269 5.76 16.61 4.48
CA ALA A 269 4.60 16.37 5.34
C ALA A 269 4.04 17.63 6.00
N VAL A 270 4.92 18.62 6.30
CA VAL A 270 4.49 19.90 6.91
C VAL A 270 3.77 20.75 5.87
N VAL A 271 4.24 20.73 4.61
CA VAL A 271 3.57 21.43 3.51
C VAL A 271 2.20 20.82 3.27
N ARG A 272 2.05 19.49 3.22
CA ARG A 272 0.75 18.81 3.09
C ARG A 272 -0.21 19.19 4.22
N GLN A 273 0.30 19.27 5.45
CA GLN A 273 -0.51 19.75 6.58
C GLN A 273 -1.01 21.17 6.36
N GLN A 274 -0.14 22.08 5.92
CA GLN A 274 -0.53 23.47 5.64
C GLN A 274 -1.54 23.58 4.51
N GLU A 275 -1.42 22.76 3.46
CA GLU A 275 -2.36 22.71 2.34
C GLU A 275 -3.77 22.33 2.80
N ILE A 276 -3.92 21.34 3.69
CA ILE A 276 -5.23 20.95 4.21
C ILE A 276 -5.79 21.99 5.20
N GLU A 277 -4.97 22.56 6.06
CA GLU A 277 -5.39 23.59 7.04
C GLU A 277 -5.86 24.88 6.37
N THR A 278 -5.25 25.25 5.25
CA THR A 278 -5.59 26.47 4.48
C THR A 278 -6.69 26.24 3.44
N GLY A 279 -7.19 24.98 3.28
CA GLY A 279 -8.19 24.62 2.29
C GLY A 279 -7.68 24.62 0.84
N GLN A 280 -6.36 24.52 0.64
CA GLN A 280 -5.75 24.29 -0.67
C GLN A 280 -5.90 22.81 -1.08
N ALA A 281 -5.78 21.89 -0.13
CA ALA A 281 -6.11 20.49 -0.28
C ALA A 281 -7.44 20.13 0.41
N ASP A 282 -8.10 19.08 -0.07
CA ASP A 282 -9.34 18.53 0.48
C ASP A 282 -9.10 17.20 1.21
N PHE A 283 -8.00 16.52 0.91
CA PHE A 283 -7.59 15.25 1.54
C PHE A 283 -6.08 15.12 1.55
N THR A 284 -5.55 14.59 2.66
CA THR A 284 -4.15 14.18 2.79
C THR A 284 -3.99 13.07 3.81
N PHE A 285 -2.81 12.47 3.85
CA PHE A 285 -2.38 11.46 4.83
C PHE A 285 -0.88 11.59 5.10
N ARG A 286 -0.35 10.81 6.05
CA ARG A 286 1.07 10.89 6.49
C ARG A 286 1.49 12.31 6.84
N VAL A 287 0.64 13.03 7.60
CA VAL A 287 1.01 14.31 8.23
C VAL A 287 1.92 14.04 9.45
N PRO A 288 2.68 15.05 9.95
CA PRO A 288 3.49 14.87 11.15
C PRO A 288 2.63 14.40 12.33
N SER A 289 2.99 13.27 12.94
CA SER A 289 2.21 12.64 14.01
C SER A 289 2.05 13.51 15.24
N ASP A 290 3.07 14.32 15.57
CA ASP A 290 3.06 15.24 16.71
C ASP A 290 2.02 16.37 16.56
N ASN A 291 1.62 16.67 15.32
CA ASN A 291 0.64 17.71 15.01
C ASN A 291 -0.82 17.17 14.93
N LEU A 292 -1.04 15.87 15.04
CA LEU A 292 -2.39 15.29 15.00
C LEU A 292 -3.35 15.86 16.04
N PRO A 293 -2.96 16.12 17.32
CA PRO A 293 -3.85 16.77 18.29
C PRO A 293 -4.29 18.18 17.89
N GLU A 294 -3.41 18.92 17.21
CA GLU A 294 -3.74 20.26 16.68
C GLU A 294 -4.74 20.14 15.54
N LEU A 295 -4.53 19.23 14.59
CA LEU A 295 -5.46 18.95 13.49
C LEU A 295 -6.82 18.49 13.99
N GLU A 296 -6.88 17.63 15.02
CA GLU A 296 -8.12 17.17 15.63
C GLU A 296 -8.93 18.30 16.28
N SER A 297 -8.26 19.36 16.72
CA SER A 297 -8.90 20.56 17.28
C SER A 297 -9.29 21.60 16.24
N ASN A 298 -8.86 21.47 14.98
CA ASN A 298 -9.14 22.40 13.91
C ASN A 298 -10.55 22.16 13.32
N PRO A 299 -11.49 23.13 13.41
CA PRO A 299 -12.86 22.95 12.94
C PRO A 299 -12.99 22.79 11.42
N ASN A 300 -11.96 23.14 10.66
CA ASN A 300 -11.98 23.08 9.20
C ASN A 300 -11.57 21.71 8.64
N VAL A 301 -11.07 20.82 9.49
CA VAL A 301 -10.64 19.48 9.08
C VAL A 301 -11.28 18.41 9.95
N THR A 302 -11.30 17.18 9.45
CA THR A 302 -11.68 15.97 10.18
C THR A 302 -10.54 14.98 10.07
N VAL A 303 -10.07 14.47 11.21
CA VAL A 303 -9.08 13.39 11.27
C VAL A 303 -9.82 12.07 11.42
N TYR A 304 -9.62 11.17 10.45
CA TYR A 304 -10.14 9.81 10.47
C TYR A 304 -9.06 8.86 10.96
N ARG A 305 -9.43 7.91 11.81
CA ARG A 305 -8.57 6.83 12.30
C ARG A 305 -9.28 5.51 12.15
N GLY A 306 -8.62 4.54 11.54
CA GLY A 306 -9.16 3.21 11.31
C GLY A 306 -8.09 2.13 11.17
N PRO A 307 -8.48 0.87 10.98
CA PRO A 307 -7.54 -0.19 10.63
C PRO A 307 -6.97 0.08 9.23
N SER A 308 -5.69 -0.25 9.01
CA SER A 308 -5.05 -0.09 7.69
C SER A 308 -4.84 -1.41 6.96
N PHE A 309 -5.04 -2.55 7.61
CA PHE A 309 -4.59 -3.88 7.18
C PHE A 309 -3.06 -4.01 7.02
N ASN A 310 -2.29 -3.00 7.41
CA ASN A 310 -0.85 -3.06 7.48
C ASN A 310 -0.40 -3.60 8.82
N ILE A 311 0.55 -4.52 8.80
CA ILE A 311 1.14 -5.12 10.00
C ILE A 311 2.65 -4.98 9.96
N ALA A 312 3.23 -4.72 11.14
CA ALA A 312 4.66 -4.82 11.35
C ALA A 312 4.99 -6.01 12.25
N LEU A 313 5.97 -6.80 11.85
CA LEU A 313 6.43 -7.94 12.64
C LEU A 313 7.95 -8.11 12.55
N ALA A 314 8.56 -8.59 13.64
CA ALA A 314 9.96 -8.98 13.67
C ALA A 314 10.07 -10.47 13.31
N MET A 315 10.62 -10.77 12.14
CA MET A 315 10.88 -12.14 11.69
C MET A 315 12.25 -12.60 12.20
N PHE A 316 12.29 -13.74 12.89
CA PHE A 316 13.51 -14.30 13.43
C PHE A 316 14.14 -15.31 12.46
N ASN A 317 15.43 -15.17 12.19
CA ASN A 317 16.16 -16.13 11.35
C ASN A 317 16.31 -17.48 12.05
N THR A 318 15.43 -18.41 11.74
CA THR A 318 15.36 -19.73 12.39
C THR A 318 16.50 -20.69 12.00
N GLN A 319 17.31 -20.33 11.00
CA GLN A 319 18.41 -21.15 10.50
C GLN A 319 19.79 -20.67 10.94
N LYS A 320 19.89 -19.51 11.57
CA LYS A 320 21.17 -18.89 12.01
C LYS A 320 21.30 -18.95 13.52
N ALA A 321 22.45 -19.44 14.00
CA ALA A 321 22.75 -19.39 15.43
C ALA A 321 22.98 -17.93 15.90
N PRO A 322 22.50 -17.54 17.11
CA PRO A 322 21.86 -18.41 18.09
C PRO A 322 20.34 -18.55 17.92
N LEU A 323 19.70 -17.80 16.99
CA LEU A 323 18.24 -17.79 16.80
C LEU A 323 17.68 -19.09 16.19
N ASN A 324 18.52 -20.04 15.77
CA ASN A 324 18.08 -21.39 15.43
C ASN A 324 17.55 -22.17 16.66
N ASN A 325 17.84 -21.72 17.88
CA ASN A 325 17.24 -22.23 19.12
C ASN A 325 15.96 -21.45 19.46
N LYS A 326 14.82 -22.15 19.50
CA LYS A 326 13.50 -21.56 19.82
C LYS A 326 13.50 -20.81 21.16
N LEU A 327 14.14 -21.34 22.22
CA LEU A 327 14.17 -20.69 23.53
C LEU A 327 14.83 -19.31 23.49
N ILE A 328 15.81 -19.11 22.57
CA ILE A 328 16.45 -17.82 22.39
C ILE A 328 15.51 -16.86 21.67
N ARG A 329 14.76 -17.30 20.65
CA ARG A 329 13.76 -16.47 19.96
C ARG A 329 12.66 -16.00 20.92
N GLU A 330 12.14 -16.93 21.74
CA GLU A 330 11.19 -16.60 22.81
C GLU A 330 11.79 -15.59 23.81
N ALA A 331 13.02 -15.80 24.27
CA ALA A 331 13.69 -14.88 25.17
C ALA A 331 13.83 -13.49 24.59
N VAL A 332 14.22 -13.39 23.32
CA VAL A 332 14.31 -12.12 22.58
C VAL A 332 12.95 -11.43 22.50
N ALA A 333 11.88 -12.16 22.20
CA ALA A 333 10.53 -11.60 22.13
C ALA A 333 10.05 -11.06 23.50
N TYR A 334 10.34 -11.77 24.62
CA TYR A 334 10.01 -11.32 25.98
C TYR A 334 10.78 -10.07 26.44
N THR A 335 11.82 -9.63 25.71
CA THR A 335 12.55 -8.39 26.06
C THR A 335 11.94 -7.14 25.45
N PHE A 336 10.97 -7.24 24.54
CA PHE A 336 10.42 -6.06 23.86
C PHE A 336 9.35 -5.35 24.71
N PRO A 337 9.54 -4.07 25.09
CA PRO A 337 8.62 -3.33 25.94
C PRO A 337 7.46 -2.71 25.13
N MET A 338 6.52 -3.55 24.69
CA MET A 338 5.42 -3.21 23.76
C MET A 338 4.63 -1.98 24.21
N ASP A 339 4.21 -1.92 25.49
CA ASP A 339 3.40 -0.81 25.99
C ASP A 339 4.13 0.52 25.84
N GLN A 340 5.44 0.57 26.17
CA GLN A 340 6.26 1.78 26.02
C GLN A 340 6.41 2.17 24.56
N PHE A 341 6.57 1.19 23.66
CA PHE A 341 6.68 1.45 22.23
C PHE A 341 5.38 2.04 21.68
N LEU A 342 4.24 1.44 22.00
CA LEU A 342 2.93 1.92 21.52
C LEU A 342 2.59 3.32 22.08
N GLU A 343 2.91 3.58 23.34
CA GLU A 343 2.65 4.87 23.99
C GLU A 343 3.60 5.98 23.50
N ASN A 344 4.92 5.72 23.51
CA ASN A 344 5.92 6.78 23.35
C ASN A 344 6.41 6.93 21.88
N VAL A 345 6.38 5.85 21.08
CA VAL A 345 6.84 5.90 19.68
C VAL A 345 5.65 6.01 18.75
N MET A 346 4.67 5.12 18.89
CA MET A 346 3.53 5.10 17.98
C MET A 346 2.48 6.16 18.30
N ALA A 347 2.34 6.60 19.56
CA ALA A 347 1.48 7.71 19.98
C ALA A 347 0.05 7.63 19.39
N GLY A 348 -0.57 6.46 19.43
CA GLY A 348 -1.91 6.21 18.91
C GLY A 348 -1.98 5.92 17.40
N ARG A 349 -0.84 5.80 16.70
CA ARG A 349 -0.77 5.42 15.28
C ARG A 349 -0.78 3.91 15.06
N ALA A 350 -0.77 3.10 16.11
CA ALA A 350 -0.78 1.65 16.02
C ALA A 350 -1.47 1.01 17.23
N LYS A 351 -1.84 -0.25 17.07
CA LYS A 351 -2.32 -1.14 18.12
C LYS A 351 -1.46 -2.40 18.14
N GLN A 352 -1.34 -3.05 19.30
CA GLN A 352 -0.67 -4.34 19.39
C GLN A 352 -1.34 -5.35 18.48
N SER A 353 -0.53 -6.09 17.72
CA SER A 353 -0.99 -7.15 16.83
C SER A 353 -1.20 -8.46 17.59
N TYR A 354 -2.24 -9.24 17.24
CA TYR A 354 -2.53 -10.55 17.83
C TYR A 354 -2.06 -11.74 16.98
N GLY A 355 -1.36 -11.48 15.92
CA GLY A 355 -0.85 -12.50 15.00
C GLY A 355 -0.42 -11.84 13.70
N PRO A 356 -0.03 -12.58 12.67
CA PRO A 356 0.35 -12.01 11.39
C PRO A 356 -0.85 -11.59 10.52
N ILE A 357 -2.10 -11.80 10.97
CA ILE A 357 -3.31 -11.33 10.29
C ILE A 357 -3.88 -10.15 11.08
N PRO A 358 -3.87 -8.92 10.53
CA PRO A 358 -4.26 -7.72 11.26
C PRO A 358 -5.75 -7.66 11.58
N ALA A 359 -6.11 -6.83 12.55
CA ALA A 359 -7.49 -6.58 12.93
C ALA A 359 -8.33 -6.07 11.75
N GLY A 360 -9.54 -6.63 11.59
CA GLY A 360 -10.46 -6.30 10.50
C GLY A 360 -10.34 -7.21 9.28
N VAL A 361 -9.28 -7.97 9.13
CA VAL A 361 -9.18 -9.05 8.13
C VAL A 361 -9.84 -10.31 8.67
N TRP A 362 -10.64 -11.00 7.86
CA TRP A 362 -11.19 -12.29 8.26
C TRP A 362 -10.05 -13.29 8.56
N GLY A 363 -10.23 -14.16 9.55
CA GLY A 363 -9.12 -15.01 10.04
C GLY A 363 -8.23 -14.35 11.10
N HIS A 364 -8.39 -13.04 11.39
CA HIS A 364 -7.85 -12.44 12.60
C HIS A 364 -8.43 -13.09 13.86
N SER A 365 -7.63 -13.25 14.90
CA SER A 365 -8.11 -13.80 16.16
C SER A 365 -7.31 -13.29 17.35
N GLU A 366 -8.02 -12.67 18.29
CA GLU A 366 -7.46 -12.26 19.59
C GLU A 366 -7.15 -13.46 20.52
N THR A 367 -7.45 -14.69 20.08
CA THR A 367 -7.10 -15.91 20.82
C THR A 367 -5.67 -16.38 20.56
N ILE A 368 -4.95 -15.74 19.65
CA ILE A 368 -3.52 -16.00 19.41
C ILE A 368 -2.74 -15.52 20.63
N PRO A 369 -1.92 -16.38 21.26
CA PRO A 369 -1.11 -15.98 22.41
C PRO A 369 -0.12 -14.86 22.05
N GLN A 370 0.26 -14.06 23.05
CA GLN A 370 1.14 -12.91 22.88
C GLN A 370 2.40 -13.05 23.76
N PHE A 371 3.52 -12.55 23.28
CA PHE A 371 4.68 -12.29 24.12
C PHE A 371 4.45 -10.97 24.87
N HIS A 372 4.68 -10.99 26.17
CA HIS A 372 4.60 -9.81 27.03
C HIS A 372 5.99 -9.49 27.57
N TYR A 373 6.29 -8.23 27.78
CA TYR A 373 7.57 -7.83 28.35
C TYR A 373 7.82 -8.49 29.70
N ASP A 374 8.86 -9.34 29.79
CA ASP A 374 9.27 -10.06 31.00
C ASP A 374 10.76 -10.42 30.92
N LEU A 375 11.61 -9.57 31.51
CA LEU A 375 13.06 -9.79 31.53
C LEU A 375 13.47 -11.00 32.37
N ASP A 376 12.72 -11.36 33.40
CA ASP A 376 13.06 -12.52 34.24
C ASP A 376 12.76 -13.81 33.48
N LYS A 377 11.66 -13.86 32.74
CA LYS A 377 11.34 -14.96 31.82
C LYS A 377 12.41 -15.06 30.72
N ALA A 378 12.81 -13.95 30.13
CA ALA A 378 13.87 -13.91 29.11
C ALA A 378 15.18 -14.50 29.65
N LYS A 379 15.63 -14.09 30.85
CA LYS A 379 16.83 -14.65 31.50
C LYS A 379 16.71 -16.14 31.77
N GLN A 380 15.55 -16.63 32.22
CA GLN A 380 15.30 -18.05 32.46
C GLN A 380 15.45 -18.86 31.15
N LEU A 381 14.84 -18.40 30.06
CA LEU A 381 14.92 -19.04 28.74
C LEU A 381 16.34 -19.04 28.19
N LEU A 382 17.06 -17.91 28.31
CA LEU A 382 18.49 -17.82 27.94
C LEU A 382 19.34 -18.83 28.72
N ALA A 383 19.14 -18.93 30.05
CA ALA A 383 19.87 -19.89 30.87
C ALA A 383 19.58 -21.35 30.44
N GLN A 384 18.31 -21.70 30.15
CA GLN A 384 17.93 -23.02 29.63
C GLN A 384 18.55 -23.29 28.26
N ALA A 385 18.71 -22.26 27.44
CA ALA A 385 19.36 -22.36 26.12
C ALA A 385 20.91 -22.42 26.18
N GLY A 386 21.50 -22.32 27.39
CA GLY A 386 22.96 -22.34 27.59
C GLY A 386 23.64 -20.96 27.55
N TYR A 387 22.87 -19.88 27.59
CA TYR A 387 23.34 -18.49 27.54
C TYR A 387 22.90 -17.67 28.77
N PRO A 388 23.26 -18.09 30.00
CA PRO A 388 22.74 -17.45 31.25
C PRO A 388 23.08 -15.96 31.39
N ASN A 389 24.10 -15.49 30.68
CA ASN A 389 24.54 -14.08 30.66
C ASN A 389 24.43 -13.45 29.25
N GLY A 390 23.64 -14.02 28.34
CA GLY A 390 23.63 -13.60 26.95
C GLY A 390 24.98 -13.84 26.28
N GLY A 391 25.73 -12.78 25.97
CA GLY A 391 27.08 -12.85 25.44
C GLY A 391 27.15 -13.06 23.92
N PHE A 392 26.11 -12.68 23.20
CA PHE A 392 26.05 -12.71 21.74
C PHE A 392 25.46 -11.42 21.16
N LYS A 393 25.65 -11.25 19.85
CA LYS A 393 25.16 -10.10 19.10
C LYS A 393 24.13 -10.55 18.07
N LEU A 394 23.10 -9.73 17.86
CA LEU A 394 22.09 -9.90 16.83
C LEU A 394 22.13 -8.73 15.84
N LEU A 395 21.89 -9.01 14.57
CA LEU A 395 21.75 -8.03 13.50
C LEU A 395 20.27 -7.82 13.18
N TYR A 396 19.76 -6.63 13.46
CA TYR A 396 18.42 -6.18 13.12
C TYR A 396 18.50 -5.24 11.91
N ILE A 397 17.78 -5.55 10.83
CA ILE A 397 17.76 -4.73 9.62
C ILE A 397 16.41 -4.06 9.42
N ILE A 398 16.45 -2.84 8.91
CA ILE A 398 15.30 -1.99 8.60
C ILE A 398 15.53 -1.29 7.25
N VAL A 399 14.46 -0.76 6.68
CA VAL A 399 14.57 0.10 5.49
C VAL A 399 15.05 1.49 5.90
N THR A 400 15.98 2.06 5.14
CA THR A 400 16.48 3.44 5.36
C THR A 400 15.32 4.43 5.29
N GLY A 401 15.19 5.28 6.32
CA GLY A 401 14.09 6.24 6.44
C GLY A 401 12.90 5.75 7.25
N ASP A 402 12.85 4.46 7.63
CA ASP A 402 11.87 3.92 8.57
C ASP A 402 12.22 4.38 10.01
N LEU A 403 11.68 5.53 10.39
CA LEU A 403 11.90 6.13 11.71
C LEU A 403 11.26 5.32 12.84
N ASP A 404 10.10 4.75 12.60
CA ASP A 404 9.41 3.93 13.60
C ASP A 404 10.19 2.62 13.85
N GLY A 405 10.68 1.98 12.80
CA GLY A 405 11.57 0.83 12.88
C GLY A 405 12.91 1.14 13.54
N GLN A 406 13.48 2.33 13.31
CA GLN A 406 14.70 2.78 13.99
C GLN A 406 14.44 2.95 15.49
N ASN A 407 13.40 3.67 15.89
CA ASN A 407 13.05 3.90 17.28
C ASN A 407 12.70 2.59 18.02
N LEU A 408 11.99 1.68 17.34
CA LEU A 408 11.74 0.32 17.81
C LEU A 408 13.04 -0.41 18.13
N GLY A 409 13.98 -0.38 17.18
CA GLY A 409 15.29 -1.02 17.33
C GLY A 409 16.09 -0.45 18.49
N GLU A 410 16.14 0.87 18.67
CA GLU A 410 16.88 1.52 19.77
C GLU A 410 16.25 1.19 21.14
N LEU A 411 14.93 1.19 21.24
CA LEU A 411 14.21 0.77 22.44
C LEU A 411 14.52 -0.70 22.77
N TRP A 412 14.42 -1.59 21.79
CA TRP A 412 14.69 -3.02 21.96
C TRP A 412 16.13 -3.30 22.34
N LYS A 413 17.09 -2.59 21.73
CA LYS A 413 18.51 -2.66 22.05
C LYS A 413 18.81 -2.37 23.51
N ALA A 414 18.16 -1.34 24.08
CA ALA A 414 18.32 -0.99 25.48
C ALA A 414 17.83 -2.12 26.42
N GLU A 415 16.75 -2.80 26.06
CA GLU A 415 16.19 -3.90 26.85
C GLU A 415 17.00 -5.21 26.68
N LEU A 416 17.42 -5.53 25.47
CA LEU A 416 18.29 -6.67 25.17
C LEU A 416 19.62 -6.59 25.91
N ALA A 417 20.19 -5.40 26.06
CA ALA A 417 21.43 -5.19 26.82
C ALA A 417 21.29 -5.61 28.30
N LYS A 418 20.09 -5.49 28.91
CA LYS A 418 19.83 -5.91 30.32
C LYS A 418 19.90 -7.43 30.52
N VAL A 419 19.83 -8.19 29.44
CA VAL A 419 20.00 -9.66 29.43
C VAL A 419 21.29 -10.11 28.74
N GLY A 420 22.21 -9.15 28.44
CA GLY A 420 23.53 -9.42 27.89
C GLY A 420 23.55 -9.68 26.38
N ILE A 421 22.53 -9.26 25.64
CA ILE A 421 22.44 -9.36 24.19
C ILE A 421 22.73 -7.98 23.57
N ASP A 422 23.66 -7.91 22.63
CA ASP A 422 23.95 -6.71 21.85
C ASP A 422 23.11 -6.70 20.57
N LEU A 423 22.42 -5.59 20.26
CA LEU A 423 21.65 -5.44 19.02
C LEU A 423 22.36 -4.41 18.11
N GLU A 424 22.78 -4.86 16.95
CA GLU A 424 23.21 -3.99 15.87
C GLU A 424 22.02 -3.65 14.98
N ILE A 425 21.74 -2.35 14.81
CA ILE A 425 20.69 -1.84 13.94
C ILE A 425 21.34 -1.41 12.64
N GLN A 426 20.92 -1.97 11.52
CA GLN A 426 21.47 -1.67 10.20
C GLN A 426 20.36 -1.21 9.25
N PRO A 427 20.25 0.11 8.98
CA PRO A 427 19.41 0.62 7.90
C PRO A 427 20.00 0.24 6.53
N LEU A 428 19.16 -0.27 5.64
CA LEU A 428 19.50 -0.61 4.26
C LEU A 428 18.51 0.06 3.32
N ASN A 429 18.95 0.42 2.12
CA ASN A 429 17.98 0.81 1.08
C ASN A 429 17.08 -0.39 0.72
N TRP A 430 15.98 -0.12 0.02
CA TRP A 430 14.97 -1.13 -0.32
C TRP A 430 15.58 -2.40 -0.94
N ASP A 431 16.40 -2.23 -1.97
CA ASP A 431 17.04 -3.36 -2.67
C ASP A 431 18.02 -4.12 -1.76
N GLY A 432 18.80 -3.39 -0.96
CA GLY A 432 19.74 -3.98 0.01
C GLY A 432 19.03 -4.81 1.08
N ASN A 433 17.89 -4.33 1.56
CA ASN A 433 17.05 -5.01 2.53
C ASN A 433 16.54 -6.35 1.97
N TRP A 434 15.94 -6.36 0.77
CA TRP A 434 15.48 -7.58 0.11
C TRP A 434 16.62 -8.51 -0.31
N ASN A 435 17.75 -7.99 -0.76
CA ASN A 435 18.92 -8.81 -1.09
C ASN A 435 19.49 -9.50 0.15
N MET A 436 19.43 -8.85 1.33
CA MET A 436 19.82 -9.48 2.59
C MET A 436 18.88 -10.64 2.94
N CYS A 437 17.56 -10.44 2.88
CA CYS A 437 16.55 -11.47 3.10
C CYS A 437 16.71 -12.67 2.13
N LYS A 438 17.02 -12.41 0.87
CA LYS A 438 17.20 -13.47 -0.15
C LYS A 438 18.57 -14.14 -0.13
N SER A 439 19.46 -13.73 0.77
CA SER A 439 20.78 -14.34 0.92
C SER A 439 20.67 -15.69 1.63
N ARG A 440 21.82 -16.41 1.73
CA ARG A 440 21.86 -17.65 2.52
C ARG A 440 21.55 -17.32 3.98
N PRO A 441 20.72 -18.11 4.69
CA PRO A 441 20.32 -17.82 6.06
C PRO A 441 21.48 -17.52 7.00
N THR A 442 22.61 -18.25 6.88
CA THR A 442 23.81 -18.04 7.72
C THR A 442 24.52 -16.70 7.50
N ASN A 443 24.27 -16.04 6.37
CA ASN A 443 24.87 -14.74 6.02
C ASN A 443 23.87 -13.59 6.12
N ALA A 444 22.61 -13.93 6.33
CA ALA A 444 21.51 -12.97 6.41
C ALA A 444 21.43 -12.30 7.80
N GLN A 445 20.48 -11.43 7.97
CA GLN A 445 20.11 -10.81 9.24
C GLN A 445 19.73 -11.86 10.29
N ASP A 446 19.69 -11.44 11.56
CA ASP A 446 19.13 -12.22 12.65
C ASP A 446 17.64 -11.88 12.84
N ILE A 447 17.30 -10.60 12.75
CA ILE A 447 15.94 -10.08 12.85
C ILE A 447 15.65 -9.19 11.65
N TYR A 448 14.53 -9.45 10.98
CA TYR A 448 14.01 -8.66 9.87
C TYR A 448 12.74 -7.92 10.32
N LEU A 449 12.69 -6.60 10.23
CA LEU A 449 11.43 -5.87 10.39
C LEU A 449 10.66 -5.92 9.07
N MET A 450 9.57 -6.68 9.09
CA MET A 450 8.68 -6.84 7.96
C MET A 450 7.46 -5.94 8.13
N HIS A 451 7.18 -5.11 7.13
CA HIS A 451 5.90 -4.46 6.94
C HIS A 451 5.15 -5.19 5.84
N TRP A 452 3.89 -5.54 6.08
CA TRP A 452 3.10 -6.31 5.12
C TRP A 452 1.66 -5.80 5.04
N TRP A 453 1.14 -5.79 3.84
CA TRP A 453 -0.27 -5.51 3.51
C TRP A 453 -0.79 -6.56 2.52
N PRO A 454 -2.12 -6.77 2.41
CA PRO A 454 -2.64 -7.82 1.55
C PRO A 454 -2.71 -7.37 0.08
N ASP A 455 -2.37 -8.26 -0.85
CA ASP A 455 -2.61 -8.04 -2.29
C ASP A 455 -4.09 -8.12 -2.62
N TYR A 456 -4.82 -8.97 -1.92
CA TYR A 456 -6.27 -9.00 -1.78
C TYR A 456 -6.59 -9.47 -0.36
N VAL A 457 -7.73 -9.05 0.17
CA VAL A 457 -8.01 -9.25 1.61
C VAL A 457 -8.34 -10.69 1.92
N SER A 458 -7.31 -11.47 2.19
CA SER A 458 -7.40 -12.87 2.59
C SER A 458 -6.26 -13.24 3.54
N PRO A 459 -6.50 -14.13 4.54
CA PRO A 459 -5.46 -14.65 5.42
C PRO A 459 -4.26 -15.23 4.68
N ILE A 460 -4.50 -15.85 3.53
CA ILE A 460 -3.44 -16.47 2.72
C ILE A 460 -2.43 -15.44 2.21
N SER A 461 -2.86 -14.20 1.94
CA SER A 461 -1.96 -13.12 1.52
C SER A 461 -0.90 -12.78 2.58
N PHE A 462 -1.22 -12.99 3.85
CA PHE A 462 -0.28 -12.82 4.96
C PHE A 462 0.52 -14.08 5.25
N LEU A 463 -0.15 -15.22 5.36
CA LEU A 463 0.49 -16.46 5.81
C LEU A 463 1.35 -17.09 4.73
N TYR A 464 0.88 -17.13 3.49
CA TYR A 464 1.66 -17.67 2.37
C TYR A 464 2.83 -16.76 2.05
N GLY A 465 2.57 -15.48 1.80
CA GLY A 465 3.60 -14.54 1.40
C GLY A 465 4.79 -14.48 2.36
N MET A 466 4.52 -14.44 3.68
CA MET A 466 5.57 -14.27 4.68
C MET A 466 6.15 -15.58 5.25
N PHE A 467 5.44 -16.72 5.20
CA PHE A 467 5.83 -17.91 5.98
C PHE A 467 5.81 -19.24 5.22
N HIS A 468 5.22 -19.31 4.01
CA HIS A 468 5.28 -20.54 3.22
C HIS A 468 6.74 -20.91 2.90
N SER A 469 7.03 -22.22 2.91
CA SER A 469 8.38 -22.72 2.64
C SER A 469 8.81 -22.49 1.19
N GLU A 470 9.79 -21.64 1.00
CA GLU A 470 10.34 -21.29 -0.30
C GLU A 470 11.87 -21.34 -0.28
N ASN A 471 12.50 -21.80 -1.37
CA ASN A 471 13.96 -21.84 -1.50
C ASN A 471 14.39 -21.50 -2.95
N PRO A 472 15.00 -20.32 -3.21
CA PRO A 472 15.27 -19.24 -2.25
C PRO A 472 14.00 -18.58 -1.75
N PRO A 473 13.99 -17.95 -0.57
CA PRO A 473 12.82 -17.26 -0.07
C PRO A 473 12.47 -16.06 -0.93
N MET A 474 11.19 -15.85 -1.22
CA MET A 474 10.69 -14.63 -1.83
C MET A 474 10.51 -13.54 -0.76
N PHE A 475 9.74 -13.86 0.30
CA PHE A 475 9.46 -12.96 1.42
C PHE A 475 9.59 -13.64 2.79
N ASN A 476 9.78 -14.97 2.86
CA ASN A 476 9.97 -15.69 4.11
C ASN A 476 11.36 -15.42 4.71
N CYS A 477 11.58 -14.20 5.21
CA CYS A 477 12.85 -13.77 5.82
C CYS A 477 13.11 -14.42 7.19
N SER A 478 12.19 -15.25 7.69
CA SER A 478 12.43 -16.10 8.87
C SER A 478 13.16 -17.40 8.54
N TYR A 479 13.18 -17.81 7.27
CA TYR A 479 13.74 -19.08 6.81
C TYR A 479 13.18 -20.30 7.55
N TRP A 480 11.98 -20.19 8.07
CA TRP A 480 11.28 -21.28 8.72
C TRP A 480 10.63 -22.15 7.64
N TYR A 481 10.94 -23.46 7.70
CA TYR A 481 10.42 -24.45 6.77
C TYR A 481 9.61 -25.48 7.56
N ASN A 482 8.31 -25.59 7.26
CA ASN A 482 7.41 -26.52 7.94
C ASN A 482 6.31 -26.98 6.97
N THR A 483 6.44 -28.23 6.49
CA THR A 483 5.50 -28.82 5.53
C THR A 483 4.10 -29.02 6.07
N ASP A 484 3.93 -29.18 7.38
CA ASP A 484 2.60 -29.30 7.99
C ASP A 484 1.90 -27.94 8.00
N PHE A 485 2.64 -26.85 8.26
CA PHE A 485 2.15 -25.48 8.13
C PHE A 485 1.79 -25.16 6.69
N ASP A 486 2.69 -25.44 5.74
CA ASP A 486 2.45 -25.19 4.32
C ASP A 486 1.17 -25.89 3.86
N LYS A 487 1.05 -27.19 4.17
CA LYS A 487 -0.16 -27.95 3.85
C LYS A 487 -1.41 -27.39 4.52
N LEU A 488 -1.33 -26.96 5.77
CA LEU A 488 -2.47 -26.41 6.51
C LEU A 488 -3.01 -25.13 5.85
N ILE A 489 -2.11 -24.19 5.46
CA ILE A 489 -2.53 -22.95 4.82
C ILE A 489 -2.99 -23.15 3.37
N ASP A 490 -2.42 -24.09 2.63
CA ASP A 490 -2.86 -24.45 1.28
C ASP A 490 -4.25 -25.09 1.30
N ASP A 491 -4.49 -26.03 2.22
CA ASP A 491 -5.80 -26.65 2.43
C ASP A 491 -6.84 -25.59 2.85
N ALA A 492 -6.47 -24.66 3.76
CA ALA A 492 -7.34 -23.55 4.18
C ALA A 492 -7.68 -22.61 3.01
N ASN A 493 -6.69 -22.27 2.20
CA ASN A 493 -6.90 -21.44 1.02
C ASN A 493 -7.87 -22.10 0.04
N SER A 494 -7.70 -23.40 -0.18
CA SER A 494 -8.60 -24.19 -1.05
C SER A 494 -10.05 -24.19 -0.53
N LEU A 495 -10.25 -24.17 0.80
CA LEU A 495 -11.57 -24.10 1.42
C LEU A 495 -12.19 -22.68 1.37
N SER A 496 -11.36 -21.64 1.23
CA SER A 496 -11.79 -20.23 1.33
C SER A 496 -12.88 -19.85 0.31
N GLY A 497 -12.96 -20.56 -0.80
CA GLY A 497 -13.95 -20.34 -1.85
C GLY A 497 -15.36 -20.91 -1.54
N PHE A 498 -15.48 -21.91 -0.63
CA PHE A 498 -16.76 -22.58 -0.38
C PHE A 498 -17.06 -22.89 1.10
N ASP A 499 -16.07 -22.94 1.98
CA ASP A 499 -16.22 -23.12 3.43
C ASP A 499 -15.31 -22.18 4.20
N ARG A 500 -15.65 -20.89 4.14
CA ARG A 500 -14.82 -19.81 4.72
C ARG A 500 -14.70 -19.90 6.24
N GLN A 501 -15.71 -20.45 6.94
CA GLN A 501 -15.61 -20.64 8.40
C GLN A 501 -14.55 -21.68 8.75
N LYS A 502 -14.55 -22.82 8.07
CA LYS A 502 -13.55 -23.86 8.28
C LYS A 502 -12.15 -23.38 7.88
N ALA A 503 -12.05 -22.64 6.77
CA ALA A 503 -10.81 -22.00 6.38
C ALA A 503 -10.30 -21.03 7.47
N THR A 504 -11.19 -20.23 8.07
CA THR A 504 -10.88 -19.33 9.20
C THR A 504 -10.28 -20.11 10.37
N ASP A 505 -10.91 -21.20 10.78
CA ASP A 505 -10.44 -22.01 11.90
C ASP A 505 -9.03 -22.60 11.63
N MET A 506 -8.78 -23.02 10.40
CA MET A 506 -7.46 -23.52 9.97
C MET A 506 -6.41 -22.41 9.92
N PHE A 507 -6.74 -21.21 9.47
CA PHE A 507 -5.84 -20.06 9.50
C PHE A 507 -5.52 -19.60 10.92
N VAL A 508 -6.47 -19.69 11.86
CA VAL A 508 -6.20 -19.44 13.28
C VAL A 508 -5.24 -20.49 13.84
N GLU A 509 -5.39 -21.76 13.50
CA GLU A 509 -4.46 -22.82 13.88
C GLU A 509 -3.05 -22.58 13.32
N ALA A 510 -2.93 -22.18 12.05
CA ALA A 510 -1.65 -21.84 11.44
C ALA A 510 -0.94 -20.69 12.17
N GLN A 511 -1.68 -19.64 12.60
CA GLN A 511 -1.10 -18.55 13.40
C GLN A 511 -0.59 -19.04 14.76
N LYS A 512 -1.29 -19.97 15.42
CA LYS A 512 -0.81 -20.59 16.67
C LYS A 512 0.47 -21.39 16.43
N MET A 513 0.60 -22.09 15.29
CA MET A 513 1.85 -22.80 14.96
C MET A 513 3.03 -21.82 14.84
N LEU A 514 2.84 -20.64 14.26
CA LEU A 514 3.89 -19.61 14.17
C LEU A 514 4.28 -19.10 15.56
N PHE A 515 3.33 -18.81 16.44
CA PHE A 515 3.57 -18.42 17.81
C PHE A 515 4.31 -19.53 18.58
N ASP A 516 3.79 -20.77 18.54
CA ASP A 516 4.36 -21.92 19.25
C ASP A 516 5.79 -22.22 18.83
N ASN A 517 6.22 -21.83 17.63
CA ASN A 517 7.58 -21.99 17.12
C ASN A 517 8.41 -20.70 17.24
N ALA A 518 7.83 -19.62 17.78
CA ALA A 518 8.47 -18.30 17.85
C ALA A 518 9.15 -17.90 16.53
N VAL A 519 8.44 -18.05 15.42
CA VAL A 519 8.98 -17.81 14.07
C VAL A 519 9.12 -16.30 13.82
N ALA A 520 8.13 -15.54 14.28
CA ALA A 520 8.11 -14.10 14.24
C ALA A 520 7.46 -13.55 15.51
N TYR A 521 7.70 -12.28 15.78
CA TYR A 521 6.99 -11.52 16.79
C TYR A 521 6.09 -10.50 16.09
N PRO A 522 4.77 -10.71 16.02
CA PRO A 522 3.81 -9.69 15.60
C PRO A 522 3.90 -8.49 16.54
N LEU A 523 4.21 -7.33 16.01
CA LEU A 523 4.46 -6.14 16.79
C LEU A 523 3.21 -5.26 16.87
N TYR A 524 2.79 -4.73 15.73
CA TYR A 524 1.66 -3.82 15.72
C TYR A 524 0.92 -3.83 14.38
N ASP A 525 -0.38 -3.53 14.47
CA ASP A 525 -1.22 -3.16 13.34
C ASP A 525 -1.19 -1.64 13.22
N GLU A 526 -0.79 -1.11 12.06
CA GLU A 526 -0.83 0.33 11.79
C GLU A 526 -2.27 0.84 11.79
N GLN A 527 -2.45 2.08 12.20
CA GLN A 527 -3.72 2.77 12.03
C GLN A 527 -3.67 3.62 10.76
N SER A 528 -4.69 3.48 9.92
CA SER A 528 -4.95 4.43 8.85
C SER A 528 -5.30 5.79 9.46
N ILE A 529 -4.59 6.84 9.06
CA ILE A 529 -4.84 8.21 9.53
C ILE A 529 -4.97 9.09 8.30
N HIS A 530 -6.20 9.60 8.11
CA HIS A 530 -6.53 10.50 7.01
C HIS A 530 -7.02 11.84 7.54
N VAL A 531 -6.66 12.92 6.88
CA VAL A 531 -7.10 14.28 7.19
C VAL A 531 -7.89 14.81 6.00
N MET A 532 -9.13 15.20 6.23
CA MET A 532 -10.05 15.65 5.18
C MET A 532 -10.69 16.98 5.58
N ALA A 533 -11.00 17.84 4.61
CA ALA A 533 -11.77 19.06 4.83
C ALA A 533 -13.15 18.71 5.43
N SER A 534 -13.55 19.43 6.50
CA SER A 534 -14.73 19.06 7.31
C SER A 534 -16.07 19.25 6.59
N ASP A 535 -16.09 19.99 5.49
CA ASP A 535 -17.29 20.23 4.65
C ASP A 535 -17.55 19.09 3.66
N ILE A 536 -16.61 18.16 3.47
CA ILE A 536 -16.79 16.97 2.62
C ILE A 536 -17.59 15.90 3.36
N LYS A 537 -18.53 15.31 2.65
CA LYS A 537 -19.42 14.25 3.16
C LYS A 537 -19.26 12.96 2.34
N GLY A 538 -19.59 11.81 2.94
CA GLY A 538 -19.63 10.53 2.28
C GLY A 538 -18.32 9.72 2.33
N PHE A 539 -17.26 10.26 2.93
CA PHE A 539 -16.00 9.50 3.09
C PHE A 539 -16.20 8.30 4.01
N VAL A 540 -15.79 7.14 3.52
CA VAL A 540 -15.69 5.89 4.28
C VAL A 540 -14.30 5.32 4.01
N ASP A 541 -13.50 5.21 5.05
CA ASP A 541 -12.19 4.56 4.94
C ASP A 541 -12.37 3.06 4.67
N ASN A 542 -11.67 2.56 3.66
CA ASN A 542 -11.68 1.15 3.32
C ASN A 542 -10.23 0.63 3.19
N PRO A 543 -9.71 -0.02 4.22
CA PRO A 543 -8.32 -0.47 4.24
C PRO A 543 -7.98 -1.55 3.21
N ALA A 544 -8.98 -2.15 2.56
CA ALA A 544 -8.77 -3.04 1.42
C ALA A 544 -8.20 -2.29 0.19
N TYR A 545 -8.37 -0.97 0.18
CA TYR A 545 -7.92 -0.04 -0.87
C TYR A 545 -7.11 1.08 -0.18
N ALA A 546 -5.90 0.75 0.23
CA ALA A 546 -5.07 1.60 1.09
C ALA A 546 -4.88 3.01 0.53
N ASN A 547 -5.27 4.03 1.30
CA ASN A 547 -5.23 5.46 0.94
C ASN A 547 -6.03 5.85 -0.32
N VAL A 548 -6.85 4.95 -0.85
CA VAL A 548 -7.75 5.27 -1.97
C VAL A 548 -8.95 6.08 -1.47
N VAL A 549 -9.25 7.16 -2.17
CA VAL A 549 -10.49 7.92 -1.99
C VAL A 549 -11.37 7.70 -3.21
N PHE A 550 -12.51 7.05 -3.00
CA PHE A 550 -13.55 6.90 -4.04
C PHE A 550 -14.33 8.22 -4.15
N VAL A 551 -13.79 9.15 -4.95
CA VAL A 551 -14.29 10.54 -5.01
C VAL A 551 -15.74 10.63 -5.52
N TYR A 552 -16.18 9.64 -6.29
CA TYR A 552 -17.57 9.53 -6.72
C TYR A 552 -18.57 9.44 -5.55
N ASP A 553 -18.17 8.87 -4.42
CA ASP A 553 -19.04 8.71 -3.24
C ASP A 553 -19.10 9.99 -2.37
N LEU A 554 -18.25 10.97 -2.68
CA LEU A 554 -18.14 12.23 -1.94
C LEU A 554 -19.04 13.33 -2.49
N THR A 555 -19.46 14.21 -1.58
CA THR A 555 -20.18 15.45 -1.90
C THR A 555 -19.68 16.61 -1.04
N ARG A 556 -19.91 17.82 -1.55
CA ARG A 556 -19.71 19.07 -0.80
C ARG A 556 -20.97 19.89 -0.80
#